data_f51258d9fd17d20ad7231008bcd3bb79
#
_entry.id   f51258d9fd17d20ad7231008bcd3bb79
#
_cell.length_a   1.000
_cell.length_b   1.000
_cell.length_c   1.000
_cell.angle_alpha   90.00
_cell.angle_beta   90.00
_cell.angle_gamma   90.00
#
_symmetry.space_group_name_H-M   'P 1'
#
loop_
_entity.id
_entity.type
_entity.pdbx_description
1 polymer ?
#
loop_
_entity_poly.entity_id
_entity_poly.type
_entity_poly.pdbx_seq_one_letter_code
_entity_poly.pdbx_strand_id
1 'polypeptide(L)'
;MNNLTKMKISKPVNEVFEAFVDPAKIGNFWFSTSSERWEQGKIITLRYYEYNAEVLIEVKEIELNSEIVFQWGANGEGHIVTITLNELDECSTIVEINEEGFNENDADFISQILDNKEGWVFMLTSLKAYLEFDVNALRTGLVK
;
A
#
# COMPACT_ATOMS: atom_id res chain seq x y z
N MET A 1 11.85 -5.06 -13.72
CA MET A 1 10.78 -6.06 -13.45
C MET A 1 9.77 -5.48 -12.49
N ASN A 2 8.51 -5.62 -12.81
CA ASN A 2 7.38 -5.15 -12.00
C ASN A 2 6.75 -6.30 -11.24
N ASN A 3 6.31 -6.02 -10.01
CA ASN A 3 5.57 -6.99 -9.20
C ASN A 3 4.14 -6.47 -9.04
N LEU A 4 3.19 -7.15 -9.66
CA LEU A 4 1.80 -6.72 -9.72
C LEU A 4 0.93 -7.60 -8.82
N THR A 5 0.11 -6.98 -7.98
CA THR A 5 -0.81 -7.65 -7.06
C THR A 5 -2.18 -6.99 -7.17
N LYS A 6 -3.23 -7.78 -7.26
CA LYS A 6 -4.61 -7.27 -7.41
C LYS A 6 -5.53 -7.87 -6.36
N MET A 7 -6.53 -7.10 -5.95
CA MET A 7 -7.56 -7.56 -5.02
C MET A 7 -8.87 -6.82 -5.31
N LYS A 8 -9.98 -7.55 -5.30
CA LYS A 8 -11.31 -6.91 -5.33
C LYS A 8 -11.73 -6.54 -3.92
N ILE A 9 -12.11 -5.29 -3.75
CA ILE A 9 -12.67 -4.78 -2.51
C ILE A 9 -14.14 -4.42 -2.79
N SER A 10 -15.06 -5.00 -2.02
CA SER A 10 -16.51 -4.76 -2.19
C SER A 10 -16.92 -3.49 -1.43
N LYS A 11 -16.35 -2.36 -1.86
CA LYS A 11 -16.62 -1.03 -1.35
C LYS A 11 -16.47 0.02 -2.46
N PRO A 12 -17.12 1.17 -2.34
CA PRO A 12 -16.97 2.26 -3.29
C PRO A 12 -15.53 2.75 -3.39
N VAL A 13 -15.13 3.21 -4.56
CA VAL A 13 -13.76 3.62 -4.84
C VAL A 13 -13.29 4.75 -3.91
N ASN A 14 -14.17 5.67 -3.54
CA ASN A 14 -13.80 6.77 -2.63
C ASN A 14 -13.46 6.27 -1.23
N GLU A 15 -14.12 5.23 -0.74
CA GLU A 15 -13.82 4.64 0.57
C GLU A 15 -12.46 3.93 0.52
N VAL A 16 -12.16 3.24 -0.57
CA VAL A 16 -10.87 2.57 -0.75
C VAL A 16 -9.75 3.60 -0.84
N PHE A 17 -9.94 4.65 -1.61
CA PHE A 17 -8.96 5.74 -1.74
C PHE A 17 -8.65 6.38 -0.37
N GLU A 18 -9.68 6.75 0.38
CA GLU A 18 -9.52 7.38 1.69
C GLU A 18 -8.81 6.47 2.70
N ALA A 19 -9.01 5.17 2.62
CA ALA A 19 -8.31 4.22 3.50
C ALA A 19 -6.79 4.36 3.39
N PHE A 20 -6.27 4.59 2.18
CA PHE A 20 -4.82 4.75 1.98
C PHE A 20 -4.31 6.12 2.42
N VAL A 21 -5.01 7.20 2.11
CA VAL A 21 -4.47 8.56 2.26
C VAL A 21 -4.79 9.21 3.60
N ASP A 22 -5.78 8.71 4.33
CA ASP A 22 -6.23 9.29 5.60
C ASP A 22 -5.43 8.70 6.77
N PRO A 23 -4.67 9.53 7.52
CA PRO A 23 -3.90 9.06 8.67
C PRO A 23 -4.76 8.36 9.74
N ALA A 24 -6.04 8.71 9.84
CA ALA A 24 -6.94 8.09 10.79
C ALA A 24 -7.35 6.67 10.40
N LYS A 25 -7.12 6.28 9.16
CA LYS A 25 -7.59 4.99 8.61
C LYS A 25 -6.49 3.96 8.38
N ILE A 26 -5.30 4.40 7.99
CA ILE A 26 -4.22 3.50 7.60
C ILE A 26 -3.84 2.48 8.68
N GLY A 27 -3.92 2.87 9.95
CA GLY A 27 -3.60 2.02 11.10
C GLY A 27 -4.52 0.83 11.29
N ASN A 28 -5.60 0.74 10.52
CA ASN A 28 -6.53 -0.39 10.59
C ASN A 28 -6.13 -1.56 9.70
N PHE A 29 -5.20 -1.35 8.76
CA PHE A 29 -4.86 -2.42 7.81
C PHE A 29 -3.40 -2.44 7.34
N TRP A 30 -2.60 -1.42 7.63
CA TRP A 30 -1.24 -1.32 7.12
C TRP A 30 -0.29 -0.79 8.19
N PHE A 31 0.40 0.33 7.94
CA PHE A 31 1.28 0.95 8.94
C PHE A 31 0.45 1.44 10.12
N SER A 32 1.07 1.45 11.31
CA SER A 32 0.39 1.92 12.53
C SER A 32 -0.02 3.38 12.42
N THR A 33 0.86 4.22 11.86
CA THR A 33 0.61 5.65 11.72
C THR A 33 1.16 6.20 10.43
N SER A 34 0.55 7.30 9.97
CA SER A 34 1.07 8.16 8.93
C SER A 34 1.22 9.56 9.52
N SER A 35 2.33 10.24 9.24
CA SER A 35 2.60 11.56 9.81
C SER A 35 1.57 12.61 9.41
N GLU A 36 0.99 12.47 8.22
CA GLU A 36 -0.05 13.36 7.71
C GLU A 36 -0.77 12.71 6.54
N ARG A 37 -1.80 13.40 6.03
CA ARG A 37 -2.53 12.94 4.85
C ARG A 37 -1.59 12.88 3.65
N TRP A 38 -1.73 11.84 2.85
CA TRP A 38 -0.94 11.67 1.63
C TRP A 38 -1.41 12.66 0.57
N GLU A 39 -0.54 13.58 0.22
CA GLU A 39 -0.77 14.57 -0.82
C GLU A 39 0.44 14.65 -1.72
N GLN A 40 0.20 14.98 -3.00
CA GLN A 40 1.27 15.04 -3.99
C GLN A 40 2.38 15.99 -3.57
N GLY A 41 3.61 15.51 -3.68
CA GLY A 41 4.82 16.27 -3.34
C GLY A 41 5.27 16.14 -1.90
N LYS A 42 4.50 15.49 -1.02
CA LYS A 42 4.85 15.38 0.41
C LYS A 42 5.75 14.19 0.70
N ILE A 43 6.58 14.37 1.71
CA ILE A 43 7.34 13.31 2.36
C ILE A 43 6.52 12.87 3.58
N ILE A 44 6.18 11.59 3.62
CA ILE A 44 5.35 11.02 4.69
C ILE A 44 6.21 10.07 5.52
N THR A 45 6.10 10.16 6.84
CA THR A 45 6.71 9.19 7.76
C THR A 45 5.68 8.15 8.14
N LEU A 46 5.97 6.90 7.85
CA LEU A 46 5.13 5.74 8.19
C LEU A 46 5.83 4.95 9.29
N ARG A 47 5.09 4.61 10.34
CA ARG A 47 5.62 3.79 11.45
C ARG A 47 4.81 2.52 11.60
N TYR A 48 5.52 1.42 11.87
CA TYR A 48 4.92 0.13 12.16
C TYR A 48 5.40 -0.29 13.54
N TYR A 49 4.65 0.09 14.57
CA TYR A 49 5.09 -0.06 15.96
C TYR A 49 5.38 -1.50 16.34
N GLU A 50 4.55 -2.43 15.89
CA GLU A 50 4.68 -3.85 16.23
C GLU A 50 5.97 -4.47 15.68
N TYR A 51 6.54 -3.89 14.63
CA TYR A 51 7.80 -4.35 14.04
C TYR A 51 8.96 -3.39 14.31
N ASN A 52 8.73 -2.36 15.14
CA ASN A 52 9.72 -1.33 15.46
C ASN A 52 10.34 -0.75 14.18
N ALA A 53 9.51 -0.48 13.19
CA ALA A 53 9.93 -0.01 11.88
C ALA A 53 9.44 1.41 11.61
N GLU A 54 10.27 2.17 10.89
CA GLU A 54 9.94 3.50 10.40
C GLU A 54 10.45 3.59 8.97
N VAL A 55 9.63 4.13 8.08
CA VAL A 55 10.03 4.35 6.70
C VAL A 55 9.49 5.69 6.23
N LEU A 56 10.27 6.37 5.40
CA LEU A 56 9.82 7.56 4.69
C LEU A 56 9.36 7.15 3.30
N ILE A 57 8.33 7.83 2.81
CA ILE A 57 7.93 7.75 1.40
C ILE A 57 7.82 9.16 0.84
N GLU A 58 8.00 9.29 -0.46
CA GLU A 58 7.68 10.51 -1.19
C GLU A 58 6.46 10.25 -2.06
N VAL A 59 5.39 11.02 -1.85
CA VAL A 59 4.17 10.91 -2.66
C VAL A 59 4.41 11.65 -3.97
N LYS A 60 4.51 10.91 -5.07
CA LYS A 60 4.84 11.44 -6.39
C LYS A 60 3.62 12.01 -7.11
N GLU A 61 2.51 11.28 -7.08
CA GLU A 61 1.29 11.67 -7.76
C GLU A 61 0.08 11.20 -6.98
N ILE A 62 -0.95 12.04 -6.94
CA ILE A 62 -2.27 11.70 -6.43
C ILE A 62 -3.31 12.10 -7.48
N GLU A 63 -4.12 11.14 -7.88
CA GLU A 63 -5.31 11.37 -8.68
C GLU A 63 -6.50 10.84 -7.91
N LEU A 64 -7.41 11.74 -7.52
CA LEU A 64 -8.52 11.43 -6.61
C LEU A 64 -9.30 10.20 -7.09
N ASN A 65 -9.48 9.24 -6.18
CA ASN A 65 -10.23 8.00 -6.41
C ASN A 65 -9.71 7.13 -7.58
N SER A 66 -8.50 7.36 -8.05
CA SER A 66 -7.96 6.69 -9.23
C SER A 66 -6.55 6.15 -9.02
N GLU A 67 -5.61 6.96 -8.55
CA GLU A 67 -4.22 6.56 -8.52
C GLU A 67 -3.43 7.24 -7.41
N ILE A 68 -2.52 6.47 -6.82
CA ILE A 68 -1.53 6.95 -5.85
C ILE A 68 -0.17 6.41 -6.30
N VAL A 69 0.79 7.29 -6.53
CA VAL A 69 2.17 6.91 -6.86
C VAL A 69 3.09 7.40 -5.75
N PHE A 70 3.87 6.51 -5.18
CA PHE A 70 4.85 6.90 -4.18
C PHE A 70 6.16 6.15 -4.37
N GLN A 71 7.22 6.69 -3.80
CA GLN A 71 8.54 6.09 -3.83
C GLN A 71 8.99 5.79 -2.40
N TRP A 72 9.53 4.59 -2.17
CA TRP A 72 10.11 4.24 -0.88
C TRP A 72 11.35 5.07 -0.63
N GLY A 73 11.46 5.63 0.58
CA GLY A 73 12.55 6.51 0.96
C GLY A 73 12.30 7.95 0.50
N ALA A 74 13.22 8.84 0.86
CA ALA A 74 13.14 10.26 0.53
C ALA A 74 14.34 10.74 -0.30
N ASN A 75 15.17 9.81 -0.81
CA ASN A 75 16.40 10.12 -1.53
C ASN A 75 16.29 9.93 -3.05
N GLY A 76 15.12 9.54 -3.55
CA GLY A 76 14.88 9.33 -4.97
C GLY A 76 15.43 8.00 -5.53
N GLU A 77 15.90 7.10 -4.70
CA GLU A 77 16.55 5.85 -5.12
C GLU A 77 15.71 4.59 -4.87
N GLY A 78 14.65 4.68 -4.06
CA GLY A 78 13.81 3.54 -3.72
C GLY A 78 12.91 3.10 -4.87
N HIS A 79 12.28 1.95 -4.69
CA HIS A 79 11.30 1.44 -5.64
C HIS A 79 10.09 2.38 -5.73
N ILE A 80 9.48 2.42 -6.90
CA ILE A 80 8.25 3.18 -7.12
C ILE A 80 7.06 2.23 -7.05
N VAL A 81 6.06 2.63 -6.28
CA VAL A 81 4.81 1.89 -6.11
C VAL A 81 3.67 2.69 -6.71
N THR A 82 2.89 2.05 -7.56
CA THR A 82 1.67 2.62 -8.12
C THR A 82 0.48 1.83 -7.59
N ILE A 83 -0.42 2.51 -6.91
CA ILE A 83 -1.70 1.96 -6.48
C ILE A 83 -2.75 2.49 -7.44
N THR A 84 -3.37 1.59 -8.20
CA THR A 84 -4.42 1.94 -9.16
C THR A 84 -5.75 1.43 -8.64
N LEU A 85 -6.76 2.30 -8.65
CA LEU A 85 -8.12 1.97 -8.22
C LEU A 85 -9.03 1.97 -9.44
N ASN A 86 -9.52 0.78 -9.79
CA ASN A 86 -10.43 0.61 -10.93
C ASN A 86 -11.84 0.35 -10.40
N GLU A 87 -12.73 1.33 -10.56
CA GLU A 87 -14.11 1.20 -10.16
C GLU A 87 -14.83 0.19 -11.06
N LEU A 88 -15.34 -0.90 -10.47
CA LEU A 88 -16.15 -1.88 -11.21
C LEU A 88 -17.61 -1.45 -11.27
N ASP A 89 -18.13 -0.96 -10.14
CA ASP A 89 -19.50 -0.45 -9.99
C ASP A 89 -19.51 0.44 -8.75
N GLU A 90 -20.69 0.93 -8.35
CA GLU A 90 -20.85 1.84 -7.21
C GLU A 90 -20.40 1.25 -5.88
N CYS A 91 -20.27 -0.07 -5.79
CA CYS A 91 -19.99 -0.79 -4.55
C CYS A 91 -18.77 -1.70 -4.62
N SER A 92 -17.99 -1.65 -5.68
CA SER A 92 -16.81 -2.51 -5.79
C SER A 92 -15.68 -1.89 -6.60
N THR A 93 -14.46 -2.19 -6.20
CA THR A 93 -13.24 -1.62 -6.73
C THR A 93 -12.18 -2.71 -6.87
N ILE A 94 -11.45 -2.73 -7.98
CA ILE A 94 -10.23 -3.53 -8.10
C ILE A 94 -9.06 -2.64 -7.70
N VAL A 95 -8.30 -3.06 -6.69
CA VAL A 95 -7.06 -2.40 -6.28
C VAL A 95 -5.90 -3.13 -6.93
N GLU A 96 -5.05 -2.39 -7.65
CA GLU A 96 -3.83 -2.92 -8.23
C GLU A 96 -2.63 -2.25 -7.57
N ILE A 97 -1.69 -3.06 -7.08
CA ILE A 97 -0.41 -2.57 -6.56
C ILE A 97 0.68 -3.02 -7.52
N ASN A 98 1.43 -2.09 -8.05
CA ASN A 98 2.56 -2.39 -8.93
C ASN A 98 3.83 -1.77 -8.33
N GLU A 99 4.81 -2.59 -8.01
CA GLU A 99 6.10 -2.10 -7.53
C GLU A 99 7.18 -2.34 -8.57
N GLU A 100 7.93 -1.28 -8.89
CA GLU A 100 9.00 -1.27 -9.89
C GLU A 100 10.36 -1.06 -9.20
N GLY A 101 11.41 -1.53 -9.82
CA GLY A 101 12.78 -1.30 -9.36
C GLY A 101 13.56 -2.56 -9.03
N PHE A 102 12.93 -3.73 -9.17
CA PHE A 102 13.63 -5.00 -8.94
C PHE A 102 14.63 -5.27 -10.06
N ASN A 103 15.81 -5.73 -9.68
CA ASN A 103 16.90 -6.04 -10.61
C ASN A 103 17.06 -7.55 -10.76
N GLU A 104 16.77 -8.07 -11.95
CA GLU A 104 16.85 -9.50 -12.25
C GLU A 104 18.26 -10.08 -12.08
N ASN A 105 19.29 -9.23 -12.07
CA ASN A 105 20.67 -9.62 -11.91
C ASN A 105 21.10 -9.77 -10.45
N ASP A 106 20.27 -9.37 -9.49
CA ASP A 106 20.57 -9.56 -8.08
C ASP A 106 20.51 -11.04 -7.73
N ALA A 107 21.46 -11.53 -6.92
CA ALA A 107 21.52 -12.92 -6.53
C ALA A 107 20.27 -13.38 -5.77
N ASP A 108 19.63 -12.47 -5.03
CA ASP A 108 18.43 -12.74 -4.23
C ASP A 108 17.15 -12.22 -4.88
N PHE A 109 17.16 -12.01 -6.18
CA PHE A 109 16.02 -11.44 -6.93
C PHE A 109 14.70 -12.18 -6.67
N ILE A 110 14.72 -13.51 -6.72
CA ILE A 110 13.51 -14.32 -6.50
C ILE A 110 12.97 -14.12 -5.08
N SER A 111 13.88 -14.14 -4.09
CA SER A 111 13.47 -13.91 -2.69
C SER A 111 12.87 -12.51 -2.49
N GLN A 112 13.45 -11.50 -3.13
CA GLN A 112 12.91 -10.14 -3.08
C GLN A 112 11.49 -10.08 -3.64
N ILE A 113 11.27 -10.69 -4.80
CA ILE A 113 9.94 -10.70 -5.44
C ILE A 113 8.92 -11.44 -4.58
N LEU A 114 9.28 -12.60 -4.03
CA LEU A 114 8.37 -13.39 -3.20
C LEU A 114 8.00 -12.66 -1.90
N ASP A 115 8.99 -12.09 -1.21
CA ASP A 115 8.75 -11.31 0.01
C ASP A 115 7.86 -10.11 -0.25
N ASN A 116 8.11 -9.41 -1.34
CA ASN A 116 7.35 -8.24 -1.74
C ASN A 116 5.90 -8.61 -2.07
N LYS A 117 5.71 -9.69 -2.84
CA LYS A 117 4.38 -10.20 -3.19
C LYS A 117 3.59 -10.60 -1.94
N GLU A 118 4.23 -11.32 -1.04
CA GLU A 118 3.61 -11.73 0.23
C GLU A 118 3.12 -10.52 1.01
N GLY A 119 3.95 -9.48 1.11
CA GLY A 119 3.61 -8.25 1.82
C GLY A 119 2.40 -7.54 1.21
N TRP A 120 2.37 -7.42 -0.11
CA TRP A 120 1.25 -6.76 -0.79
C TRP A 120 -0.05 -7.56 -0.69
N VAL A 121 0.02 -8.88 -0.85
CA VAL A 121 -1.16 -9.74 -0.68
C VAL A 121 -1.70 -9.62 0.74
N PHE A 122 -0.81 -9.64 1.73
CA PHE A 122 -1.22 -9.51 3.13
C PHE A 122 -1.84 -8.14 3.42
N MET A 123 -1.25 -7.06 2.92
CA MET A 123 -1.80 -5.71 3.12
C MET A 123 -3.19 -5.60 2.48
N LEU A 124 -3.36 -6.08 1.26
CA LEU A 124 -4.65 -6.03 0.57
C LEU A 124 -5.70 -6.90 1.25
N THR A 125 -5.31 -8.04 1.79
CA THR A 125 -6.21 -8.90 2.58
C THR A 125 -6.65 -8.18 3.85
N SER A 126 -5.72 -7.50 4.51
CA SER A 126 -6.01 -6.71 5.72
C SER A 126 -6.93 -5.53 5.39
N LEU A 127 -6.72 -4.86 4.24
CA LEU A 127 -7.60 -3.79 3.77
C LEU A 127 -9.02 -4.31 3.54
N LYS A 128 -9.14 -5.46 2.88
CA LYS A 128 -10.44 -6.09 2.63
C LYS A 128 -11.15 -6.43 3.94
N ALA A 129 -10.43 -7.00 4.89
CA ALA A 129 -10.97 -7.34 6.21
C ALA A 129 -11.46 -6.09 6.94
N TYR A 130 -10.70 -5.00 6.88
CA TYR A 130 -11.07 -3.74 7.51
C TYR A 130 -12.31 -3.11 6.86
N LEU A 131 -12.28 -2.91 5.54
CA LEU A 131 -13.35 -2.20 4.86
C LEU A 131 -14.65 -2.98 4.78
N GLU A 132 -14.58 -4.29 4.53
CA GLU A 132 -15.79 -5.11 4.33
C GLU A 132 -16.33 -5.73 5.61
N PHE A 133 -15.46 -5.99 6.60
CA PHE A 133 -15.84 -6.78 7.78
C PHE A 133 -15.52 -6.10 9.11
N ASP A 134 -15.01 -4.87 9.06
CA ASP A 134 -14.64 -4.09 10.26
C ASP A 134 -13.65 -4.80 11.18
N VAL A 135 -12.72 -5.56 10.57
CA VAL A 135 -11.64 -6.25 11.28
C VAL A 135 -10.37 -5.43 11.13
N ASN A 136 -9.83 -4.94 12.23
CA ASN A 136 -8.65 -4.04 12.22
C ASN A 136 -7.40 -4.62 12.89
N ALA A 137 -7.44 -5.86 13.33
CA ALA A 137 -6.32 -6.49 14.03
C ALA A 137 -5.56 -7.51 13.17
N LEU A 138 -5.97 -7.72 11.92
CA LEU A 138 -5.31 -8.69 11.03
C LEU A 138 -3.90 -8.25 10.65
N ARG A 139 -3.65 -6.95 10.56
CA ARG A 139 -2.43 -6.32 10.04
C ARG A 139 -1.12 -6.73 10.73
N THR A 140 -1.18 -7.29 11.90
CA THR A 140 0.00 -7.71 12.68
C THR A 140 0.16 -9.22 12.77
N GLY A 141 -0.61 -9.98 11.99
CA GLY A 141 -0.62 -11.44 12.08
C GLY A 141 0.45 -12.15 11.25
N LEU A 142 1.12 -11.46 10.32
CA LEU A 142 2.13 -12.09 9.47
C LEU A 142 3.42 -12.29 10.27
N VAL A 143 3.91 -13.52 10.26
CA VAL A 143 5.17 -13.91 10.92
C VAL A 143 6.18 -14.33 9.86
N LYS A 144 7.38 -13.81 9.95
CA LYS A 144 8.47 -14.14 9.04
C LYS A 144 9.64 -14.81 9.74
#